data_ddc73c56a75fa7919e1d656e359a1807
#
_entry.id   ddc73c56a75fa7919e1d656e359a1807
#
_cell.length_a   1.000
_cell.length_b   1.000
_cell.length_c   1.000
_cell.angle_alpha   90.00
_cell.angle_beta   90.00
_cell.angle_gamma   90.00
#
_symmetry.space_group_name_H-M   'P 1'
#
loop_
_entity.id
_entity.type
_entity.pdbx_description
1 polymer ?
#
loop_
_entity_poly.entity_id
_entity_poly.type
_entity_poly.pdbx_seq_one_letter_code
_entity_poly.pdbx_strand_id
1 'polypeptide(L)' 'LIYPGSYHFNTDQAEQMEIIAGHCCVTLDGKEETTSYVENQAFDVPANSGFTIEVNEGICEYICSFID' A
#
# COMPACT_ATOMS: atom_id res chain seq x y z
N LEU A 1 -10.12 -2.93 -1.97
CA LEU A 1 -10.55 -3.73 -0.83
C LEU A 1 -9.57 -4.88 -0.61
N ILE A 2 -8.95 -4.93 0.57
CA ILE A 2 -7.96 -5.95 0.90
C ILE A 2 -8.36 -6.69 2.17
N TYR A 3 -8.48 -8.01 2.06
CA TYR A 3 -8.75 -8.90 3.19
C TYR A 3 -7.46 -9.17 3.97
N PRO A 4 -7.56 -9.70 5.20
CA PRO A 4 -6.36 -10.04 5.98
C PRO A 4 -5.43 -10.98 5.19
N GLY A 5 -4.14 -10.70 5.28
CA GLY A 5 -3.11 -11.45 4.58
C GLY A 5 -1.97 -10.54 4.16
N SER A 6 -1.02 -11.13 3.46
CA SER A 6 0.14 -10.40 2.95
C SER A 6 0.14 -10.51 1.42
N TYR A 7 0.30 -9.40 0.75
CA TYR A 7 0.21 -9.33 -0.72
C TYR A 7 1.35 -8.49 -1.27
N HIS A 8 1.85 -8.88 -2.43
CA HIS A 8 2.88 -8.13 -3.13
C HIS A 8 2.32 -7.62 -4.46
N PHE A 9 2.56 -6.36 -4.75
CA PHE A 9 2.15 -5.72 -6.00
C PHE A 9 3.35 -5.06 -6.66
N ASN A 10 3.40 -5.14 -7.99
CA ASN A 10 4.42 -4.48 -8.78
C ASN A 10 3.85 -3.24 -9.44
N THR A 11 4.71 -2.24 -9.69
CA THR A 11 4.30 -1.01 -10.35
C THR A 11 5.07 -0.80 -11.65
N ASP A 12 4.37 -0.39 -12.69
CA ASP A 12 4.97 0.05 -13.95
C ASP A 12 5.07 1.57 -13.96
N GLN A 13 4.09 2.24 -13.37
CA GLN A 13 4.05 3.70 -13.20
C GLN A 13 4.06 4.02 -11.72
N ALA A 14 4.49 5.23 -11.38
CA ALA A 14 4.38 5.71 -10.00
C ALA A 14 2.90 5.78 -9.61
N GLU A 15 2.60 5.39 -8.38
CA GLU A 15 1.24 5.33 -7.87
C GLU A 15 1.14 5.98 -6.50
N GLN A 16 -0.03 6.55 -6.23
CA GLN A 16 -0.36 7.02 -4.89
C GLN A 16 -1.48 6.12 -4.35
N MET A 17 -1.24 5.56 -3.19
CA MET A 17 -2.23 4.73 -2.50
C MET A 17 -2.79 5.51 -1.33
N GLU A 18 -4.09 5.74 -1.34
CA GLU A 18 -4.77 6.45 -0.26
C GLU A 18 -5.64 5.46 0.52
N ILE A 19 -5.44 5.40 1.82
CA ILE A 19 -6.23 4.51 2.68
C ILE A 19 -7.51 5.22 3.07
N ILE A 20 -8.64 4.67 2.68
CA ILE A 20 -9.95 5.27 2.96
C ILE A 20 -10.69 4.61 4.11
N ALA A 21 -10.31 3.39 4.46
CA ALA A 21 -10.88 2.70 5.62
C ALA A 21 -9.92 1.59 6.07
N GLY A 22 -9.87 1.33 7.37
CA GLY A 22 -9.05 0.28 7.94
C GLY A 22 -7.60 0.71 8.16
N HIS A 23 -6.70 -0.27 8.21
CA HIS A 23 -5.28 0.00 8.38
C HIS A 23 -4.47 -1.11 7.73
N CYS A 24 -3.22 -0.79 7.41
CA CYS A 24 -2.31 -1.75 6.80
C CYS A 24 -0.87 -1.41 7.13
N CYS A 25 0.02 -2.36 6.88
CA CYS A 25 1.46 -2.14 6.99
C CYS A 25 2.05 -2.34 5.60
N VAL A 26 2.93 -1.44 5.21
CA VAL A 26 3.51 -1.44 3.86
C VAL A 26 5.03 -1.45 3.93
N THR A 27 5.64 -2.32 3.12
CA THR A 27 7.08 -2.37 2.95
C THR A 27 7.36 -2.19 1.46
N LEU A 28 8.09 -1.13 1.13
CA LEU A 28 8.48 -0.89 -0.26
C LEU A 28 9.63 -1.83 -0.64
N ASP A 29 9.65 -2.26 -1.89
CA ASP A 29 10.72 -3.10 -2.39
C ASP A 29 12.07 -2.40 -2.24
N GLY A 30 13.07 -3.13 -1.78
CA GLY A 30 14.39 -2.59 -1.54
C GLY A 30 14.54 -1.87 -0.21
N LYS A 31 13.48 -1.76 0.56
CA LYS A 31 13.50 -1.16 1.90
C LYS A 31 13.29 -2.24 2.94
N GLU A 32 13.89 -2.04 4.11
CA GLU A 32 13.72 -2.96 5.22
C GLU A 32 12.65 -2.50 6.19
N GLU A 33 12.29 -1.22 6.11
CA GLU A 33 11.34 -0.63 7.03
C GLU A 33 9.91 -0.89 6.61
N THR A 34 9.07 -1.20 7.59
CA THR A 34 7.63 -1.35 7.40
C THR A 34 6.94 -0.16 8.04
N THR A 35 6.07 0.49 7.29
CA THR A 35 5.33 1.66 7.75
C THR A 35 3.85 1.32 7.86
N SER A 36 3.22 1.73 8.95
CA SER A 36 1.78 1.53 9.14
C SER A 36 1.02 2.73 8.62
N TYR A 37 -0.09 2.46 7.95
CA TYR A 37 -0.98 3.49 7.42
C TYR A 37 -2.39 3.23 7.89
N VAL A 38 -3.10 4.29 8.23
CA VAL A 38 -4.49 4.22 8.68
C VAL A 38 -5.35 5.12 7.80
N GLU A 39 -6.65 5.13 8.07
CA GLU A 39 -7.61 5.95 7.34
C GLU A 39 -7.13 7.40 7.19
N ASN A 40 -7.31 7.94 6.01
CA ASN A 40 -6.92 9.30 5.62
C ASN A 40 -5.41 9.51 5.41
N GLN A 41 -4.63 8.44 5.44
CA GLN A 41 -3.20 8.52 5.10
C GLN A 41 -2.97 8.00 3.70
N ALA A 42 -1.90 8.47 3.08
CA ALA A 42 -1.52 8.06 1.73
C ALA A 42 -0.03 7.83 1.65
N PHE A 43 0.39 7.03 0.68
CA PHE A 43 1.80 6.83 0.40
C PHE A 43 2.01 6.69 -1.10
N ASP A 44 3.22 7.05 -1.55
CA ASP A 44 3.60 6.99 -2.95
C ASP A 44 4.51 5.78 -3.18
N VAL A 45 4.33 5.14 -4.32
CA VAL A 45 5.18 4.03 -4.76
C VAL A 45 5.83 4.44 -6.07
N PRO A 46 7.17 4.37 -6.18
CA PRO A 46 7.83 4.77 -7.42
C PRO A 46 7.52 3.83 -8.58
N ALA A 47 7.75 4.33 -9.79
CA ALA A 47 7.57 3.53 -11.00
C ALA A 47 8.59 2.39 -11.06
N ASN A 48 8.25 1.33 -11.75
CA ASN A 48 9.11 0.16 -11.94
C ASN A 48 9.64 -0.42 -10.63
N SER A 49 8.76 -0.50 -9.65
CA SER A 49 9.09 -0.98 -8.31
C SER A 49 7.98 -1.90 -7.82
N GLY A 50 7.79 -1.96 -6.52
CA GLY A 50 6.73 -2.75 -5.93
C GLY A 50 6.65 -2.51 -4.44
N PHE A 51 5.67 -3.13 -3.82
CA PHE A 51 5.49 -3.04 -2.38
C PHE A 51 4.74 -4.27 -1.87
N THR A 52 4.96 -4.57 -0.61
CA THR A 52 4.21 -5.61 0.10
C THR A 52 3.27 -4.91 1.06
N ILE A 53 2.00 -5.26 1.00
CA ILE A 53 1.00 -4.72 1.91
C ILE A 53 0.48 -5.85 2.79
N GLU A 54 0.41 -5.61 4.09
CA GLU A 54 -0.06 -6.59 5.04
C GLU A 54 -1.23 -6.02 5.82
N VAL A 55 -2.32 -6.79 5.86
CA VAL A 55 -3.51 -6.46 6.64
C VAL A 55 -3.66 -7.55 7.70
N ASN A 56 -3.55 -7.18 8.97
CA ASN A 56 -3.56 -8.13 10.07
C ASN A 56 -4.96 -8.54 10.50
N GLU A 57 -5.89 -7.60 10.50
CA GLU A 57 -7.28 -7.88 10.84
C GLU A 57 -8.21 -6.90 10.15
N GLY A 58 -9.46 -7.31 9.97
CA GLY A 58 -10.45 -6.47 9.32
C GLY A 58 -10.22 -6.38 7.82
N ILE A 59 -10.73 -5.33 7.22
CA ILE A 59 -10.61 -5.07 5.79
C ILE A 59 -10.03 -3.69 5.58
N CYS A 60 -9.05 -3.57 4.69
CA CYS A 60 -8.49 -2.29 4.32
C CYS A 60 -9.06 -1.87 2.97
N GLU A 61 -9.55 -0.64 2.89
CA GLU A 61 -10.02 -0.07 1.63
C GLU A 61 -9.08 1.04 1.20
N TYR A 62 -8.79 1.09 -0.08
CA TYR A 62 -7.85 2.07 -0.61
C TYR A 62 -8.25 2.52 -2.00
N ILE A 63 -7.72 3.68 -2.40
CA ILE A 63 -7.82 4.20 -3.76
C ILE A 63 -6.41 4.28 -4.32
N CYS A 64 -6.20 3.68 -5.48
CA CYS A 64 -4.93 3.73 -6.18
C CYS A 64 -5.05 4.72 -7.33
N SER A 65 -4.16 5.71 -7.37
CA SER A 65 -4.12 6.69 -8.45
C SER A 65 -2.73 6.70 -9.06
N PHE A 66 -2.68 6.79 -10.38
CA PHE A 66 -1.38 6.91 -11.07
C PHE A 66 -0.88 8.33 -10.97
N ILE A 67 0.43 8.46 -10.83
CA ILE A 67 1.10 9.77 -10.76
C ILE A 67 1.83 9.99 -12.09
N ASP A 68 1.51 11.08 -12.74
CA ASP A 68 2.17 11.45 -14.00
C ASP A 68 3.51 12.14 -13.75
#